data_1cb9268fc79a823066304a92b57f4c65
#
_entry.id   1cb9268fc79a823066304a92b57f4c65
#
_cell.length_a   1.000
_cell.length_b   1.000
_cell.length_c   1.000
_cell.angle_alpha   90.00
_cell.angle_beta   90.00
_cell.angle_gamma   90.00
#
_symmetry.space_group_name_H-M   'P 1'
#
loop_
_entity.id
_entity.type
_entity.pdbx_description
1 polymer ?
#
loop_
_entity_poly.entity_id
_entity_poly.type
_entity_poly.pdbx_seq_one_letter_code
_entity_poly.pdbx_strand_id
1 'polypeptide(L)'
;MGYVKKNLMDNEDLIYETRGHIIYFIWPFISFLIWIGSNYLVCGDGEDQILSCENKNYIRYVILFVFLLDLIISFIRYISSEFAVTSKRIIIKKGFIKRKTWELLLSKVETIQVDQGIIGRILRFGTITVSGTGGASEPEKRVRRPLEFRMKAQEQIEKTQSTTESSNKKDNTKEKNNNENNIEAKLSEIKNLKDKNLISDEEHDIKRQEILSRF
;
A
#
# COMPACT_ATOMS: atom_id res chain seq x y z
N MET A 1 -13.06 -13.32 9.65
CA MET A 1 -11.93 -12.43 10.00
C MET A 1 -11.03 -12.32 8.79
N GLY A 2 -10.69 -11.08 8.36
CA GLY A 2 -9.84 -10.82 7.19
C GLY A 2 -8.43 -11.38 7.37
N TYR A 3 -7.78 -11.66 6.25
CA TYR A 3 -6.39 -12.14 6.22
C TYR A 3 -5.44 -11.15 6.90
N VAL A 4 -5.62 -9.86 6.65
CA VAL A 4 -4.77 -8.79 7.19
C VAL A 4 -4.76 -8.83 8.72
N LYS A 5 -5.92 -8.90 9.37
CA LYS A 5 -6.01 -8.93 10.84
C LYS A 5 -5.32 -10.12 11.50
N LYS A 6 -5.18 -11.24 10.76
CA LYS A 6 -4.51 -12.45 11.26
C LYS A 6 -2.97 -12.42 11.10
N ASN A 7 -2.48 -11.53 10.25
CA ASN A 7 -1.06 -11.46 9.87
C ASN A 7 -0.43 -10.11 10.21
N LEU A 8 -0.99 -9.36 11.16
CA LEU A 8 -0.35 -8.18 11.74
C LEU A 8 0.86 -8.61 12.56
N MET A 9 1.94 -7.83 12.48
CA MET A 9 3.12 -8.01 13.34
C MET A 9 2.87 -7.45 14.73
N ASP A 10 3.69 -7.85 15.70
CA ASP A 10 3.67 -7.24 17.01
C ASP A 10 3.94 -5.73 16.91
N ASN A 11 3.12 -4.94 17.57
CA ASN A 11 3.12 -3.47 17.50
C ASN A 11 2.87 -2.93 16.07
N GLU A 12 1.98 -3.57 15.31
CA GLU A 12 1.48 -3.11 14.01
C GLU A 12 -0.03 -2.84 14.10
N ASP A 13 -0.43 -1.59 13.92
CA ASP A 13 -1.83 -1.17 13.97
C ASP A 13 -2.44 -1.13 12.56
N LEU A 14 -3.67 -1.62 12.45
CA LEU A 14 -4.46 -1.52 11.24
C LEU A 14 -5.10 -0.13 11.16
N ILE A 15 -4.65 0.70 10.24
CA ILE A 15 -5.13 2.08 10.07
C ILE A 15 -6.35 2.14 9.16
N TYR A 16 -6.29 1.44 8.03
CA TYR A 16 -7.38 1.43 7.04
C TYR A 16 -7.45 0.09 6.32
N GLU A 17 -8.66 -0.41 6.15
CA GLU A 17 -8.93 -1.65 5.39
C GLU A 17 -10.00 -1.36 4.33
N THR A 18 -9.76 -1.79 3.10
CA THR A 18 -10.77 -1.78 2.03
C THR A 18 -10.74 -3.08 1.24
N ARG A 19 -11.78 -3.30 0.43
CA ARG A 19 -11.98 -4.53 -0.34
C ARG A 19 -12.26 -4.21 -1.80
N GLY A 20 -12.39 -5.24 -2.60
CA GLY A 20 -12.89 -5.11 -3.96
C GLY A 20 -14.29 -4.48 -3.98
N HIS A 21 -14.61 -3.75 -5.03
CA HIS A 21 -15.91 -3.09 -5.17
C HIS A 21 -16.95 -4.04 -5.74
N ILE A 22 -18.23 -3.83 -5.39
CA ILE A 22 -19.40 -4.61 -5.85
C ILE A 22 -19.56 -4.62 -7.38
N ILE A 23 -18.84 -3.74 -8.10
CA ILE A 23 -18.81 -3.69 -9.56
C ILE A 23 -18.39 -5.02 -10.22
N TYR A 24 -17.80 -5.95 -9.46
CA TYR A 24 -17.56 -7.32 -9.92
C TYR A 24 -18.83 -8.04 -10.35
N PHE A 25 -19.99 -7.68 -9.79
CA PHE A 25 -21.27 -8.29 -10.10
C PHE A 25 -21.98 -7.71 -11.34
N ILE A 26 -21.37 -6.75 -12.03
CA ILE A 26 -21.99 -6.15 -13.23
C ILE A 26 -22.16 -7.19 -14.35
N TRP A 27 -21.20 -8.08 -14.54
CA TRP A 27 -21.29 -9.14 -15.55
C TRP A 27 -22.36 -10.17 -15.23
N PRO A 28 -22.43 -10.76 -14.03
CA PRO A 28 -23.57 -11.59 -13.62
C PRO A 28 -24.91 -10.87 -13.77
N PHE A 29 -24.99 -9.57 -13.45
CA PHE A 29 -26.21 -8.81 -13.62
C PHE A 29 -26.65 -8.69 -15.08
N ILE A 30 -25.72 -8.41 -15.99
CA ILE A 30 -26.00 -8.36 -17.44
C ILE A 30 -26.42 -9.76 -17.93
N SER A 31 -25.72 -10.81 -17.54
CA SER A 31 -26.04 -12.20 -17.87
C SER A 31 -27.43 -12.60 -17.37
N PHE A 32 -27.82 -12.15 -16.19
CA PHE A 32 -29.17 -12.34 -15.63
C PHE A 32 -30.25 -11.62 -16.45
N LEU A 33 -29.99 -10.38 -16.88
CA LEU A 33 -30.94 -9.64 -17.76
C LEU A 33 -31.09 -10.34 -19.12
N ILE A 34 -30.01 -10.86 -19.69
CA ILE A 34 -30.07 -11.66 -20.94
C ILE A 34 -30.92 -12.92 -20.73
N TRP A 35 -30.75 -13.60 -19.58
CA TRP A 35 -31.54 -14.78 -19.26
C TRP A 35 -33.03 -14.47 -19.11
N ILE A 36 -33.39 -13.35 -18.43
CA ILE A 36 -34.78 -12.87 -18.35
C ILE A 36 -35.30 -12.54 -19.75
N GLY A 37 -34.54 -11.76 -20.53
CA GLY A 37 -34.94 -11.40 -21.89
C GLY A 37 -35.17 -12.62 -22.79
N SER A 38 -34.37 -13.66 -22.66
CA SER A 38 -34.56 -14.92 -23.38
C SER A 38 -35.87 -15.62 -23.05
N ASN A 39 -36.38 -15.45 -21.85
CA ASN A 39 -37.71 -16.00 -21.46
C ASN A 39 -38.87 -15.28 -22.17
N TYR A 40 -38.75 -13.95 -22.38
CA TYR A 40 -39.78 -13.15 -23.06
C TYR A 40 -39.71 -13.25 -24.57
N LEU A 41 -38.52 -13.14 -25.16
CA LEU A 41 -38.33 -13.12 -26.62
C LEU A 41 -38.51 -14.48 -27.27
N VAL A 42 -38.21 -15.56 -26.55
CA VAL A 42 -38.26 -16.94 -27.07
C VAL A 42 -39.60 -17.60 -26.88
N CYS A 43 -40.53 -17.06 -26.03
CA CYS A 43 -41.85 -17.60 -25.74
C CYS A 43 -42.98 -16.79 -26.37
N GLY A 44 -42.74 -15.89 -27.31
CA GLY A 44 -43.81 -15.20 -28.06
C GLY A 44 -44.56 -16.18 -28.97
N ASP A 45 -45.91 -16.14 -28.92
CA ASP A 45 -46.82 -16.98 -29.73
C ASP A 45 -46.89 -16.52 -31.21
N GLY A 46 -45.86 -15.90 -31.78
CA GLY A 46 -45.79 -15.37 -33.13
C GLY A 46 -45.34 -16.36 -34.17
N GLU A 47 -45.83 -16.24 -35.39
CA GLU A 47 -45.50 -17.10 -36.57
C GLU A 47 -44.01 -16.99 -37.01
N ASP A 48 -43.24 -16.02 -36.50
CA ASP A 48 -41.83 -15.78 -36.85
C ASP A 48 -40.85 -16.54 -35.95
N GLN A 49 -41.05 -17.85 -35.76
CA GLN A 49 -40.17 -18.67 -34.93
C GLN A 49 -38.93 -19.07 -35.65
N ILE A 50 -37.79 -18.42 -35.32
CA ILE A 50 -36.47 -18.69 -35.86
C ILE A 50 -35.86 -20.03 -35.34
N LEU A 51 -36.36 -20.57 -34.22
CA LEU A 51 -35.83 -21.78 -33.57
C LEU A 51 -36.95 -22.77 -33.16
N SER A 52 -36.73 -24.08 -33.32
CA SER A 52 -37.63 -25.10 -32.87
C SER A 52 -37.76 -25.16 -31.33
N CYS A 53 -38.93 -25.57 -30.80
CA CYS A 53 -39.20 -25.53 -29.35
C CYS A 53 -38.25 -26.40 -28.52
N GLU A 54 -37.71 -27.49 -29.04
CA GLU A 54 -36.75 -28.36 -28.34
C GLU A 54 -35.44 -27.66 -28.04
N ASN A 55 -34.88 -26.92 -29.03
CA ASN A 55 -33.61 -26.18 -28.85
C ASN A 55 -33.72 -24.96 -27.92
N LYS A 56 -34.91 -24.40 -27.76
CA LYS A 56 -35.13 -23.20 -26.89
C LYS A 56 -34.83 -23.49 -25.42
N ASN A 57 -35.30 -24.63 -24.92
CA ASN A 57 -35.06 -25.00 -23.50
C ASN A 57 -33.55 -25.24 -23.25
N TYR A 58 -32.85 -25.87 -24.20
CA TYR A 58 -31.42 -26.09 -24.08
C TYR A 58 -30.63 -24.78 -24.02
N ILE A 59 -30.91 -23.82 -24.89
CA ILE A 59 -30.28 -22.49 -24.90
C ILE A 59 -30.51 -21.77 -23.58
N ARG A 60 -31.75 -21.82 -23.03
CA ARG A 60 -32.09 -21.23 -21.73
C ARG A 60 -31.26 -21.81 -20.59
N TYR A 61 -31.08 -23.13 -20.54
CA TYR A 61 -30.25 -23.78 -19.52
C TYR A 61 -28.78 -23.44 -19.68
N VAL A 62 -28.26 -23.30 -20.90
CA VAL A 62 -26.89 -22.86 -21.15
C VAL A 62 -26.65 -21.43 -20.63
N ILE A 63 -27.58 -20.49 -20.92
CA ILE A 63 -27.48 -19.11 -20.42
C ILE A 63 -27.54 -19.08 -18.88
N LEU A 64 -28.45 -19.87 -18.28
CA LEU A 64 -28.55 -20.00 -16.81
C LEU A 64 -27.26 -20.55 -16.20
N PHE A 65 -26.64 -21.55 -16.84
CA PHE A 65 -25.38 -22.13 -16.39
C PHE A 65 -24.25 -21.12 -16.44
N VAL A 66 -24.13 -20.35 -17.53
CA VAL A 66 -23.14 -19.26 -17.67
C VAL A 66 -23.35 -18.20 -16.59
N PHE A 67 -24.61 -17.78 -16.33
CA PHE A 67 -24.94 -16.84 -15.26
C PHE A 67 -24.46 -17.35 -13.89
N LEU A 68 -24.74 -18.61 -13.56
CA LEU A 68 -24.31 -19.18 -12.28
C LEU A 68 -22.78 -19.25 -12.15
N LEU A 69 -22.08 -19.59 -13.22
CA LEU A 69 -20.60 -19.56 -13.24
C LEU A 69 -20.05 -18.14 -13.02
N ASP A 70 -20.59 -17.16 -13.74
CA ASP A 70 -20.19 -15.76 -13.59
C ASP A 70 -20.45 -15.23 -12.18
N LEU A 71 -21.58 -15.63 -11.59
CA LEU A 71 -21.93 -15.27 -10.22
C LEU A 71 -20.92 -15.84 -9.22
N ILE A 72 -20.59 -17.12 -9.33
CA ILE A 72 -19.60 -17.79 -8.45
C ILE A 72 -18.23 -17.14 -8.60
N ILE A 73 -17.76 -16.91 -9.83
CA ILE A 73 -16.45 -16.30 -10.09
C ILE A 73 -16.39 -14.87 -9.53
N SER A 74 -17.44 -14.08 -9.72
CA SER A 74 -17.53 -12.71 -9.22
C SER A 74 -17.56 -12.66 -7.68
N PHE A 75 -18.26 -13.58 -7.06
CA PHE A 75 -18.33 -13.73 -5.61
C PHE A 75 -16.96 -14.10 -5.02
N ILE A 76 -16.27 -15.07 -5.63
CA ILE A 76 -14.92 -15.46 -5.22
C ILE A 76 -13.95 -14.25 -5.34
N ARG A 77 -13.98 -13.51 -6.44
CA ARG A 77 -13.13 -12.32 -6.63
C ARG A 77 -13.42 -11.23 -5.61
N TYR A 78 -14.70 -10.99 -5.31
CA TYR A 78 -15.13 -9.99 -4.35
C TYR A 78 -14.63 -10.27 -2.93
N ILE A 79 -14.75 -11.52 -2.46
CA ILE A 79 -14.32 -11.90 -1.10
C ILE A 79 -12.79 -12.02 -0.99
N SER A 80 -12.11 -12.32 -2.10
CA SER A 80 -10.70 -12.68 -2.07
C SER A 80 -9.74 -11.51 -2.07
N SER A 81 -10.23 -10.28 -2.29
CA SER A 81 -9.40 -9.08 -2.42
C SER A 81 -9.46 -8.26 -1.13
N GLU A 82 -8.33 -8.11 -0.46
CA GLU A 82 -8.17 -7.29 0.75
C GLU A 82 -7.02 -6.30 0.55
N PHE A 83 -7.25 -5.04 0.89
CA PHE A 83 -6.28 -3.94 0.80
C PHE A 83 -6.21 -3.28 2.16
N ALA A 84 -5.02 -3.14 2.71
CA ALA A 84 -4.85 -2.53 4.03
C ALA A 84 -3.65 -1.58 4.07
N VAL A 85 -3.80 -0.54 4.86
CA VAL A 85 -2.74 0.35 5.30
C VAL A 85 -2.56 0.13 6.78
N THR A 86 -1.36 -0.22 7.18
CA THR A 86 -0.99 -0.38 8.58
C THR A 86 -0.04 0.74 9.02
N SER A 87 0.35 0.74 10.27
CA SER A 87 1.37 1.67 10.78
C SER A 87 2.78 1.45 10.21
N LYS A 88 3.05 0.28 9.56
CA LYS A 88 4.39 -0.10 9.06
C LYS A 88 4.46 -0.36 7.56
N ARG A 89 3.39 -0.87 6.95
CA ARG A 89 3.38 -1.33 5.54
C ARG A 89 2.01 -1.19 4.88
N ILE A 90 2.01 -1.24 3.55
CA ILE A 90 0.81 -1.44 2.73
C ILE A 90 0.73 -2.93 2.39
N ILE A 91 -0.44 -3.53 2.58
CA ILE A 91 -0.70 -4.95 2.32
C ILE A 91 -1.79 -5.06 1.26
N ILE A 92 -1.48 -5.76 0.17
CA ILE A 92 -2.41 -6.06 -0.93
C ILE A 92 -2.48 -7.57 -1.06
N LYS A 93 -3.64 -8.14 -0.77
CA LYS A 93 -3.87 -9.58 -0.89
C LYS A 93 -4.95 -9.86 -1.91
N LYS A 94 -4.68 -10.80 -2.79
CA LYS A 94 -5.59 -11.30 -3.83
C LYS A 94 -5.69 -12.82 -3.84
N GLY A 95 -6.79 -13.28 -4.40
CA GLY A 95 -7.02 -14.68 -4.77
C GLY A 95 -7.45 -15.55 -3.60
N PHE A 96 -8.40 -16.43 -3.90
CA PHE A 96 -8.95 -17.41 -2.97
C PHE A 96 -8.18 -18.73 -3.03
N ILE A 97 -8.01 -19.29 -4.24
CA ILE A 97 -7.32 -20.55 -4.47
C ILE A 97 -5.80 -20.30 -4.50
N LYS A 98 -5.34 -19.45 -5.41
CA LYS A 98 -3.93 -19.03 -5.49
C LYS A 98 -3.81 -17.67 -4.82
N ARG A 99 -3.35 -17.66 -3.58
CA ARG A 99 -3.14 -16.43 -2.81
C ARG A 99 -1.88 -15.74 -3.32
N LYS A 100 -2.01 -14.46 -3.67
CA LYS A 100 -0.91 -13.56 -3.96
C LYS A 100 -0.98 -12.41 -2.96
N THR A 101 0.02 -12.29 -2.12
CA THR A 101 0.17 -11.18 -1.19
C THR A 101 1.34 -10.34 -1.62
N TRP A 102 1.13 -9.03 -1.68
CA TRP A 102 2.15 -8.04 -1.94
C TRP A 102 2.19 -7.07 -0.77
N GLU A 103 3.38 -6.87 -0.23
CA GLU A 103 3.60 -6.07 0.96
C GLU A 103 4.72 -5.08 0.68
N LEU A 104 4.48 -3.80 1.00
CA LEU A 104 5.46 -2.75 0.82
C LEU A 104 5.55 -1.89 2.08
N LEU A 105 6.74 -1.80 2.65
CA LEU A 105 7.01 -0.94 3.80
C LEU A 105 6.73 0.53 3.44
N LEU A 106 6.12 1.28 4.35
CA LEU A 106 5.79 2.70 4.14
C LEU A 106 7.02 3.54 3.80
N SER A 107 8.19 3.22 4.37
CA SER A 107 9.46 3.87 4.07
C SER A 107 10.00 3.62 2.66
N LYS A 108 9.49 2.60 1.95
CA LYS A 108 9.88 2.24 0.59
C LYS A 108 8.82 2.62 -0.46
N VAL A 109 7.72 3.24 -0.05
CA VAL A 109 6.70 3.73 -0.98
C VAL A 109 7.19 5.04 -1.62
N GLU A 110 7.23 5.07 -2.94
CA GLU A 110 7.57 6.27 -3.71
C GLU A 110 6.30 7.01 -4.18
N THR A 111 5.35 6.27 -4.74
CA THR A 111 4.17 6.87 -5.34
C THR A 111 2.93 6.01 -5.12
N ILE A 112 1.80 6.67 -4.83
CA ILE A 112 0.48 6.06 -4.82
C ILE A 112 -0.39 6.78 -5.84
N GLN A 113 -0.63 6.13 -6.97
CA GLN A 113 -1.46 6.64 -8.04
C GLN A 113 -2.88 6.07 -7.93
N VAL A 114 -3.88 6.91 -8.19
CA VAL A 114 -5.29 6.52 -8.21
C VAL A 114 -5.91 6.94 -9.53
N ASP A 115 -6.43 5.96 -10.27
CA ASP A 115 -7.12 6.17 -11.53
C ASP A 115 -8.60 5.86 -11.39
N GLN A 116 -9.44 6.86 -11.65
CA GLN A 116 -10.89 6.73 -11.62
C GLN A 116 -11.51 7.29 -12.91
N GLY A 117 -12.19 6.46 -13.67
CA GLY A 117 -13.07 6.92 -14.75
C GLY A 117 -14.33 7.60 -14.19
N ILE A 118 -15.17 8.15 -15.08
CA ILE A 118 -16.41 8.84 -14.71
C ILE A 118 -17.32 7.96 -13.85
N ILE A 119 -17.57 6.73 -14.28
CA ILE A 119 -18.38 5.76 -13.54
C ILE A 119 -17.71 5.40 -12.19
N GLY A 120 -16.38 5.25 -12.19
CA GLY A 120 -15.61 4.96 -10.98
C GLY A 120 -15.72 6.08 -9.93
N ARG A 121 -15.80 7.33 -10.37
CA ARG A 121 -15.98 8.48 -9.50
C ARG A 121 -17.38 8.50 -8.86
N ILE A 122 -18.42 8.25 -9.65
CA ILE A 122 -19.82 8.21 -9.16
C ILE A 122 -20.00 7.06 -8.17
N LEU A 123 -19.53 5.87 -8.51
CA LEU A 123 -19.66 4.65 -7.70
C LEU A 123 -18.56 4.46 -6.65
N ARG A 124 -17.59 5.39 -6.57
CA ARG A 124 -16.47 5.40 -5.61
C ARG A 124 -15.59 4.15 -5.70
N PHE A 125 -15.25 3.73 -6.92
CA PHE A 125 -14.24 2.70 -7.15
C PHE A 125 -13.18 3.17 -8.16
N GLY A 126 -12.04 2.49 -8.19
CA GLY A 126 -10.96 2.82 -9.12
C GLY A 126 -9.82 1.82 -9.09
N THR A 127 -8.76 2.16 -9.79
CA THR A 127 -7.50 1.43 -9.78
C THR A 127 -6.54 2.16 -8.85
N ILE A 128 -5.86 1.43 -7.98
CA ILE A 128 -4.75 1.92 -7.16
C ILE A 128 -3.48 1.28 -7.68
N THR A 129 -2.46 2.08 -7.95
CA THR A 129 -1.11 1.61 -8.24
C THR A 129 -0.19 2.11 -7.15
N VAL A 130 0.43 1.20 -6.41
CA VAL A 130 1.44 1.53 -5.40
C VAL A 130 2.79 1.16 -5.98
N SER A 131 3.70 2.13 -6.04
CA SER A 131 5.06 1.93 -6.54
C SER A 131 6.06 2.13 -5.41
N GLY A 132 7.02 1.22 -5.35
CA GLY A 132 8.10 1.25 -4.36
C GLY A 132 9.47 1.41 -4.99
N THR A 133 10.46 1.68 -4.13
CA THR A 133 11.88 1.78 -4.51
C THR A 133 12.33 0.50 -5.23
N GLY A 134 12.99 0.67 -6.39
CA GLY A 134 13.41 -0.45 -7.23
C GLY A 134 12.42 -0.84 -8.32
N GLY A 135 11.41 0.00 -8.62
CA GLY A 135 10.50 -0.17 -9.75
C GLY A 135 9.38 -1.21 -9.53
N ALA A 136 9.26 -1.76 -8.33
CA ALA A 136 8.16 -2.65 -8.01
C ALA A 136 6.84 -1.87 -7.98
N SER A 137 5.88 -2.24 -8.84
CA SER A 137 4.54 -1.67 -8.87
C SER A 137 3.48 -2.74 -9.02
N GLU A 138 2.38 -2.61 -8.30
CA GLU A 138 1.26 -3.54 -8.39
C GLU A 138 -0.04 -2.74 -8.59
N PRO A 139 -0.59 -2.71 -9.83
CA PRO A 139 -1.86 -2.05 -10.11
C PRO A 139 -3.04 -2.92 -9.70
N GLU A 140 -3.93 -2.35 -8.90
CA GLU A 140 -5.11 -3.01 -8.39
C GLU A 140 -6.39 -2.37 -8.87
N LYS A 141 -7.18 -3.13 -9.63
CA LYS A 141 -8.43 -2.66 -10.23
C LYS A 141 -9.64 -2.87 -9.32
N ARG A 142 -10.64 -2.00 -9.47
CA ARG A 142 -11.95 -2.11 -8.80
C ARG A 142 -11.87 -2.10 -7.27
N VAL A 143 -10.92 -1.32 -6.74
CA VAL A 143 -10.79 -1.08 -5.30
C VAL A 143 -11.88 -0.11 -4.86
N ARG A 144 -12.52 -0.39 -3.73
CA ARG A 144 -13.53 0.47 -3.13
C ARG A 144 -12.84 1.65 -2.44
N ARG A 145 -13.37 2.88 -2.66
CA ARG A 145 -12.89 4.14 -2.05
C ARG A 145 -11.37 4.35 -2.17
N PRO A 146 -10.82 4.34 -3.38
CA PRO A 146 -9.37 4.37 -3.57
C PRO A 146 -8.73 5.68 -3.10
N LEU A 147 -9.45 6.81 -3.13
CA LEU A 147 -8.96 8.09 -2.63
C LEU A 147 -8.78 8.09 -1.11
N GLU A 148 -9.70 7.48 -0.36
CA GLU A 148 -9.56 7.33 1.09
C GLU A 148 -8.35 6.46 1.44
N PHE A 149 -8.13 5.37 0.68
CA PHE A 149 -6.94 4.54 0.83
C PHE A 149 -5.65 5.35 0.62
N ARG A 150 -5.60 6.14 -0.48
CA ARG A 150 -4.45 7.00 -0.78
C ARG A 150 -4.20 8.01 0.35
N MET A 151 -5.24 8.72 0.81
CA MET A 151 -5.11 9.69 1.89
C MET A 151 -4.56 9.06 3.18
N LYS A 152 -5.12 7.90 3.57
CA LYS A 152 -4.66 7.21 4.78
C LYS A 152 -3.24 6.67 4.65
N ALA A 153 -2.86 6.18 3.48
CA ALA A 153 -1.50 5.74 3.22
C ALA A 153 -0.51 6.92 3.27
N GLN A 154 -0.83 8.06 2.63
CA GLN A 154 0.02 9.26 2.68
C GLN A 154 0.18 9.80 4.09
N GLU A 155 -0.91 9.88 4.88
CA GLU A 155 -0.85 10.28 6.29
C GLU A 155 0.13 9.41 7.11
N GLN A 156 0.15 8.10 6.87
CA GLN A 156 1.06 7.20 7.58
C GLN A 156 2.51 7.31 7.07
N ILE A 157 2.72 7.54 5.78
CA ILE A 157 4.05 7.78 5.20
C ILE A 157 4.67 9.04 5.83
N GLU A 158 3.94 10.13 5.90
CA GLU A 158 4.40 11.38 6.53
C GLU A 158 4.74 11.20 8.02
N LYS A 159 3.91 10.48 8.77
CA LYS A 159 4.20 10.15 10.17
C LYS A 159 5.49 9.34 10.33
N THR A 160 5.69 8.36 9.45
CA THR A 160 6.89 7.51 9.48
C THR A 160 8.14 8.31 9.16
N GLN A 161 8.09 9.22 8.17
CA GLN A 161 9.21 10.09 7.78
C GLN A 161 9.55 11.08 8.88
N SER A 162 8.56 11.75 9.47
CA SER A 162 8.80 12.71 10.55
C SER A 162 9.41 12.07 11.81
N THR A 163 9.03 10.83 12.11
CA THR A 163 9.62 10.07 13.22
C THR A 163 11.07 9.71 12.94
N THR A 164 11.41 9.35 11.70
CA THR A 164 12.77 9.01 11.29
C THR A 164 13.68 10.24 11.30
N GLU A 165 13.19 11.40 10.82
CA GLU A 165 13.93 12.66 10.85
C GLU A 165 14.18 13.15 12.28
N SER A 166 13.22 13.00 13.17
CA SER A 166 13.35 13.36 14.58
C SER A 166 14.37 12.48 15.32
N SER A 167 14.47 11.21 14.95
CA SER A 167 15.47 10.28 15.49
C SER A 167 16.88 10.62 14.99
N ASN A 168 17.04 10.88 13.70
CA ASN A 168 18.32 11.26 13.11
C ASN A 168 18.84 12.61 13.63
N LYS A 169 17.93 13.59 13.90
CA LYS A 169 18.34 14.85 14.54
C LYS A 169 18.87 14.66 15.96
N LYS A 170 18.26 13.75 16.74
CA LYS A 170 18.72 13.47 18.11
C LYS A 170 20.09 12.79 18.13
N ASP A 171 20.37 11.89 17.19
CA ASP A 171 21.66 11.19 17.11
C ASP A 171 22.77 12.14 16.61
N ASN A 172 22.53 12.95 15.59
CA ASN A 172 23.47 13.96 15.12
C ASN A 172 23.77 15.03 16.18
N THR A 173 22.79 15.38 17.03
CA THR A 173 23.02 16.34 18.13
C THR A 173 23.85 15.71 19.24
N LYS A 174 23.70 14.41 19.51
CA LYS A 174 24.54 13.69 20.50
C LYS A 174 25.97 13.50 20.02
N GLU A 175 26.19 13.17 18.74
CA GLU A 175 27.53 13.07 18.18
C GLU A 175 28.25 14.43 18.17
N LYS A 176 27.56 15.51 17.80
CA LYS A 176 28.12 16.85 17.81
C LYS A 176 28.50 17.31 19.22
N ASN A 177 27.61 17.10 20.21
CA ASN A 177 27.93 17.41 21.61
C ASN A 177 29.06 16.56 22.18
N ASN A 178 29.16 15.27 21.80
CA ASN A 178 30.24 14.40 22.24
C ASN A 178 31.60 14.83 21.63
N ASN A 179 31.61 15.29 20.38
CA ASN A 179 32.83 15.79 19.74
C ASN A 179 33.27 17.12 20.34
N GLU A 180 32.36 18.08 20.59
CA GLU A 180 32.67 19.35 21.24
C GLU A 180 33.22 19.15 22.66
N ASN A 181 32.59 18.30 23.47
CA ASN A 181 33.07 17.97 24.82
C ASN A 181 34.45 17.28 24.81
N ASN A 182 34.74 16.44 23.79
CA ASN A 182 36.04 15.78 23.66
C ASN A 182 37.13 16.79 23.25
N ILE A 183 36.83 17.77 22.39
CA ILE A 183 37.74 18.84 22.02
C ILE A 183 38.07 19.72 23.23
N GLU A 184 37.07 20.16 23.97
CA GLU A 184 37.25 20.98 25.19
C GLU A 184 38.09 20.24 26.24
N ALA A 185 37.83 18.95 26.47
CA ALA A 185 38.59 18.14 27.39
C ALA A 185 40.10 18.07 27.00
N LYS A 186 40.40 17.81 25.72
CA LYS A 186 41.79 17.78 25.23
C LYS A 186 42.48 19.13 25.27
N LEU A 187 41.79 20.22 24.96
CA LEU A 187 42.34 21.57 25.06
C LEU A 187 42.65 21.95 26.52
N SER A 188 41.77 21.57 27.47
CA SER A 188 41.97 21.81 28.90
C SER A 188 43.17 21.01 29.44
N GLU A 189 43.36 19.76 28.94
CA GLU A 189 44.50 18.92 29.31
C GLU A 189 45.83 19.51 28.86
N ILE A 190 45.92 20.00 27.60
CA ILE A 190 47.14 20.66 27.11
C ILE A 190 47.43 21.94 27.86
N LYS A 191 46.42 22.75 28.22
CA LYS A 191 46.59 23.92 29.03
C LYS A 191 47.15 23.58 30.43
N ASN A 192 46.62 22.54 31.06
CA ASN A 192 47.10 22.04 32.35
C ASN A 192 48.56 21.57 32.32
N LEU A 193 48.99 20.93 31.20
CA LEU A 193 50.39 20.52 30.98
C LEU A 193 51.31 21.76 30.86
N LYS A 194 50.87 22.82 30.19
CA LYS A 194 51.60 24.06 30.09
C LYS A 194 51.74 24.75 31.45
N ASP A 195 50.64 24.86 32.21
CA ASP A 195 50.59 25.49 33.54
C ASP A 195 51.51 24.79 34.57
N LYS A 196 51.75 23.48 34.35
CA LYS A 196 52.71 22.66 35.13
C LYS A 196 54.13 22.68 34.60
N ASN A 197 54.46 23.52 33.60
CA ASN A 197 55.77 23.62 32.94
C ASN A 197 56.29 22.29 32.36
N LEU A 198 55.37 21.38 31.98
CA LEU A 198 55.69 20.07 31.41
C LEU A 198 55.86 20.10 29.90
N ILE A 199 55.36 21.16 29.23
CA ILE A 199 55.53 21.42 27.79
C ILE A 199 55.92 22.87 27.55
N SER A 200 56.71 23.11 26.48
CA SER A 200 57.08 24.46 26.07
C SER A 200 55.92 25.21 25.40
N ASP A 201 56.04 26.56 25.31
CA ASP A 201 55.05 27.39 24.60
C ASP A 201 54.90 26.97 23.14
N GLU A 202 55.97 26.63 22.48
CA GLU A 202 55.97 26.18 21.07
C GLU A 202 55.27 24.81 20.91
N GLU A 203 55.50 23.86 21.81
CA GLU A 203 54.84 22.55 21.81
C GLU A 203 53.34 22.63 22.11
N HIS A 204 52.95 23.54 23.00
CA HIS A 204 51.53 23.84 23.29
C HIS A 204 50.81 24.31 22.03
N ASP A 205 51.36 25.25 21.27
CA ASP A 205 50.73 25.82 20.09
C ASP A 205 50.65 24.79 18.93
N ILE A 206 51.70 23.97 18.73
CA ILE A 206 51.66 22.89 17.76
C ILE A 206 50.57 21.86 18.08
N LYS A 207 50.50 21.39 19.32
CA LYS A 207 49.45 20.42 19.74
C LYS A 207 48.05 20.99 19.68
N ARG A 208 47.87 22.27 19.99
CA ARG A 208 46.59 22.95 19.85
C ARG A 208 46.15 23.00 18.39
N GLN A 209 47.04 23.35 17.46
CA GLN A 209 46.75 23.36 16.03
C GLN A 209 46.41 21.94 15.50
N GLU A 210 47.16 20.94 15.95
CA GLU A 210 46.91 19.55 15.57
C GLU A 210 45.54 19.08 15.99
N ILE A 211 45.09 19.40 17.22
CA ILE A 211 43.72 19.06 17.66
C ILE A 211 42.66 19.78 16.83
N LEU A 212 42.82 21.07 16.57
CA LEU A 212 41.86 21.86 15.79
C LEU A 212 41.82 21.48 14.30
N SER A 213 42.92 20.91 13.75
CA SER A 213 42.97 20.47 12.36
C SER A 213 42.35 19.08 12.08
N ARG A 214 42.12 18.29 13.13
CA ARG A 214 41.50 16.94 13.03
C ARG A 214 39.96 16.95 13.07
N PHE A 215 39.38 18.11 13.32
CA PHE A 215 37.95 18.31 13.45
C PHE A 215 37.43 19.45 12.56
#